data_dcea2610a9a89b849932ac13d50fd63c
#
_entry.id   dcea2610a9a89b849932ac13d50fd63c
#
_cell.length_a   1.000
_cell.length_b   1.000
_cell.length_c   1.000
_cell.angle_alpha   90.00
_cell.angle_beta   90.00
_cell.angle_gamma   90.00
#
_symmetry.space_group_name_H-M   'P 1'
#
loop_
_entity.id
_entity.type
_entity.pdbx_description
1 polymer ?
#
loop_
_entity_poly.entity_id
_entity_poly.type
_entity_poly.pdbx_seq_one_letter_code
_entity_poly.pdbx_strand_id
1 'polypeptide(L)'
;MKVLENDSSSIKNKLFSLFQLMKKSSHQKTSISERQDPGTNSSGAGGTRRIIFLDQTKAIMIALVIATHTILVGTLFTTDLKQIIEAAPAYEAISFWFGWICNTFYMNILFLISGYLLPSSVHKRGVKHFAKHRLLRLAVPLMIAIFVLNNITPLAGLIIPSSTVYGKDLNELPLNRIGPQWFLLVLIIFNSIYCLWVSIRKNKFSVDNTKPLPSVRSWLTSATALGTLELIMSYFSGFWVELKDSNFDGLGYQGIHLWTYGFLFFLGCKAASHQWLERINKRLAIQWLQLSMGLTVCLLAANHARLIFSLNREYFQPITPIMTFLTPLIGWGFIAAILTWNQEHEQLSSNWLVRAGKDSFGAYLVHIPLLAAAMVGFYTIGIKNIWIIAMGATAIAIVLSFSASHQLRRIPFVRTII
;
A
#
# COMPACT_ATOMS: atom_id res chain seq x y z
N MET A 1 -39.26 10.50 17.31
CA MET A 1 -38.37 9.80 18.24
C MET A 1 -38.53 8.28 18.21
N LYS A 2 -39.67 7.69 17.97
CA LYS A 2 -39.88 6.22 17.91
C LYS A 2 -39.38 5.50 16.63
N VAL A 3 -39.07 6.21 15.55
CA VAL A 3 -38.62 5.62 14.30
C VAL A 3 -37.09 5.36 14.29
N LEU A 4 -36.33 6.10 15.08
CA LEU A 4 -34.87 5.95 15.16
C LEU A 4 -34.40 4.82 16.12
N GLU A 5 -35.25 4.38 17.04
CA GLU A 5 -34.95 3.25 17.94
C GLU A 5 -35.06 1.87 17.25
N ASN A 6 -35.95 1.74 16.28
CA ASN A 6 -36.16 0.46 15.58
C ASN A 6 -35.05 0.09 14.61
N ASP A 7 -34.36 1.08 14.02
CA ASP A 7 -33.23 0.82 13.11
C ASP A 7 -31.94 0.41 13.85
N SER A 8 -31.72 0.97 15.05
CA SER A 8 -30.57 0.63 15.89
C SER A 8 -30.62 -0.82 16.39
N SER A 9 -31.79 -1.34 16.69
CA SER A 9 -31.97 -2.74 17.12
C SER A 9 -31.77 -3.73 15.97
N SER A 10 -32.19 -3.38 14.76
CA SER A 10 -32.02 -4.20 13.55
C SER A 10 -30.55 -4.33 13.16
N ILE A 11 -29.78 -3.22 13.26
CA ILE A 11 -28.34 -3.21 12.96
C ILE A 11 -27.56 -4.01 14.01
N LYS A 12 -27.89 -3.86 15.30
CA LYS A 12 -27.28 -4.66 16.39
C LYS A 12 -27.54 -6.16 16.20
N ASN A 13 -28.75 -6.55 15.84
CA ASN A 13 -29.09 -7.95 15.61
C ASN A 13 -28.39 -8.53 14.38
N LYS A 14 -28.24 -7.76 13.30
CA LYS A 14 -27.47 -8.16 12.12
C LYS A 14 -25.95 -8.27 12.40
N LEU A 15 -25.39 -7.36 13.19
CA LEU A 15 -24.01 -7.44 13.65
C LEU A 15 -23.79 -8.63 14.56
N PHE A 16 -24.72 -8.92 15.47
CA PHE A 16 -24.63 -10.07 16.39
C PHE A 16 -24.75 -11.41 15.62
N SER A 17 -25.63 -11.51 14.62
CA SER A 17 -25.73 -12.72 13.78
C SER A 17 -24.48 -12.95 12.91
N LEU A 18 -23.87 -11.88 12.40
CA LEU A 18 -22.56 -11.93 11.75
C LEU A 18 -21.46 -12.41 12.70
N PHE A 19 -21.49 -11.94 13.93
CA PHE A 19 -20.55 -12.35 15.00
C PHE A 19 -20.68 -13.84 15.34
N GLN A 20 -21.89 -14.36 15.41
CA GLN A 20 -22.16 -15.77 15.65
C GLN A 20 -21.74 -16.67 14.48
N LEU A 21 -21.94 -16.22 13.23
CA LEU A 21 -21.47 -16.94 12.04
C LEU A 21 -19.95 -17.03 11.98
N MET A 22 -19.25 -15.97 12.40
CA MET A 22 -17.79 -15.95 12.47
C MET A 22 -17.25 -16.84 13.58
N LYS A 23 -17.93 -16.89 14.75
CA LYS A 23 -17.59 -17.76 15.87
C LYS A 23 -17.74 -19.26 15.51
N LYS A 24 -18.78 -19.62 14.76
CA LYS A 24 -19.02 -20.99 14.30
C LYS A 24 -17.95 -21.50 13.31
N SER A 25 -17.41 -20.58 12.48
CA SER A 25 -16.28 -20.88 11.58
C SER A 25 -14.95 -21.08 12.33
N SER A 26 -14.80 -20.46 13.51
CA SER A 26 -13.59 -20.60 14.34
C SER A 26 -13.53 -21.96 15.07
N HIS A 27 -14.64 -22.46 15.57
CA HIS A 27 -14.67 -23.73 16.31
C HIS A 27 -14.42 -24.97 15.43
N GLN A 28 -14.67 -24.89 14.14
CA GLN A 28 -14.40 -26.02 13.22
C GLN A 28 -12.92 -26.14 12.85
N LYS A 29 -12.07 -25.16 13.21
CA LYS A 29 -10.61 -25.18 12.96
C LYS A 29 -9.74 -25.60 14.14
N THR A 30 -10.29 -25.62 15.36
CA THR A 30 -9.52 -25.92 16.57
C THR A 30 -9.29 -27.42 16.80
N SER A 31 -9.99 -28.29 16.12
CA SER A 31 -9.85 -29.77 16.27
C SER A 31 -8.78 -30.43 15.38
N ILE A 32 -8.08 -29.67 14.54
CA ILE A 32 -7.07 -30.22 13.60
C ILE A 32 -5.63 -29.68 13.83
N SER A 33 -5.43 -28.81 14.84
CA SER A 33 -4.16 -28.06 14.98
C SER A 33 -3.34 -28.37 16.23
N GLU A 34 -3.64 -29.37 17.00
CA GLU A 34 -2.77 -29.82 18.11
C GLU A 34 -2.09 -31.16 17.78
N ARG A 35 -0.97 -31.08 17.10
CA ARG A 35 0.25 -31.93 17.19
C ARG A 35 1.17 -31.60 16.04
N GLN A 36 2.27 -30.94 16.37
CA GLN A 36 3.61 -31.24 15.86
C GLN A 36 4.62 -30.18 16.24
N ASP A 37 5.54 -30.54 17.05
CA ASP A 37 6.78 -29.87 17.47
C ASP A 37 7.89 -29.97 16.40
N PRO A 38 8.96 -29.14 16.48
CA PRO A 38 9.80 -28.79 15.36
C PRO A 38 11.00 -29.74 15.21
N GLY A 39 11.22 -30.12 13.99
CA GLY A 39 12.46 -30.81 13.59
C GLY A 39 12.21 -32.08 12.83
N THR A 40 12.16 -31.99 11.54
CA THR A 40 12.78 -32.89 10.56
C THR A 40 12.27 -32.53 9.15
N ASN A 41 13.18 -32.44 8.22
CA ASN A 41 12.91 -32.40 6.79
C ASN A 41 12.05 -33.58 6.37
N SER A 42 10.81 -33.33 5.97
CA SER A 42 10.06 -34.32 5.20
C SER A 42 9.30 -33.59 4.08
N SER A 43 9.74 -33.83 2.86
CA SER A 43 8.99 -33.68 1.61
C SER A 43 7.67 -34.42 1.71
N GLY A 44 6.62 -33.75 2.11
CA GLY A 44 5.24 -34.24 2.20
C GLY A 44 4.27 -33.28 1.52
N ALA A 45 3.53 -33.81 0.57
CA ALA A 45 2.64 -33.16 -0.37
C ALA A 45 1.66 -32.16 0.26
N GLY A 46 1.53 -30.97 -0.33
CA GLY A 46 0.30 -30.13 -0.29
C GLY A 46 0.33 -28.83 0.50
N GLY A 47 1.38 -28.52 1.26
CA GLY A 47 1.54 -27.20 1.87
C GLY A 47 2.04 -26.17 0.83
N THR A 48 1.37 -25.01 0.71
CA THR A 48 1.95 -23.91 -0.08
C THR A 48 3.25 -23.52 0.56
N ARG A 49 4.38 -23.78 -0.08
CA ARG A 49 5.68 -23.26 0.34
C ARG A 49 5.52 -21.76 0.51
N ARG A 50 5.75 -21.28 1.71
CA ARG A 50 5.70 -19.86 2.01
C ARG A 50 6.89 -19.20 1.35
N ILE A 51 6.64 -18.18 0.55
CA ILE A 51 7.69 -17.48 -0.18
C ILE A 51 8.17 -16.34 0.72
N ILE A 52 9.28 -16.60 1.44
CA ILE A 52 9.80 -15.73 2.51
C ILE A 52 10.18 -14.36 1.96
N PHE A 53 10.86 -14.30 0.81
CA PHE A 53 11.27 -13.02 0.23
C PHE A 53 10.11 -12.09 -0.13
N LEU A 54 8.92 -12.62 -0.46
CA LEU A 54 7.74 -11.79 -0.69
C LEU A 54 7.21 -11.18 0.61
N ASP A 55 7.31 -11.91 1.73
CA ASP A 55 6.92 -11.37 3.03
C ASP A 55 7.87 -10.25 3.47
N GLN A 56 9.17 -10.41 3.25
CA GLN A 56 10.17 -9.36 3.49
C GLN A 56 9.91 -8.13 2.63
N THR A 57 9.67 -8.34 1.33
CA THR A 57 9.33 -7.25 0.40
C THR A 57 8.12 -6.46 0.89
N LYS A 58 7.06 -7.12 1.36
CA LYS A 58 5.88 -6.43 1.92
C LYS A 58 6.24 -5.57 3.14
N ALA A 59 7.06 -6.09 4.07
CA ALA A 59 7.48 -5.33 5.24
C ALA A 59 8.23 -4.05 4.86
N ILE A 60 9.19 -4.16 3.94
CA ILE A 60 9.97 -3.02 3.44
C ILE A 60 9.06 -2.01 2.74
N MET A 61 8.15 -2.48 1.88
CA MET A 61 7.21 -1.59 1.18
C MET A 61 6.30 -0.84 2.16
N ILE A 62 5.78 -1.50 3.20
CA ILE A 62 4.94 -0.81 4.19
C ILE A 62 5.75 0.18 5.02
N ALA A 63 7.00 -0.12 5.36
CA ALA A 63 7.87 0.87 6.02
C ALA A 63 8.10 2.11 5.13
N LEU A 64 8.30 1.93 3.82
CA LEU A 64 8.39 3.04 2.86
C LEU A 64 7.08 3.81 2.72
N VAL A 65 5.92 3.12 2.73
CA VAL A 65 4.61 3.77 2.77
C VAL A 65 4.48 4.67 3.99
N ILE A 66 4.88 4.21 5.18
CA ILE A 66 4.85 5.02 6.39
C ILE A 66 5.78 6.24 6.25
N ALA A 67 7.00 6.04 5.73
CA ALA A 67 7.97 7.11 5.53
C ALA A 67 7.47 8.19 4.56
N THR A 68 6.83 7.81 3.45
CA THR A 68 6.29 8.77 2.49
C THR A 68 5.06 9.53 3.03
N HIS A 69 4.27 8.89 3.89
CA HIS A 69 3.13 9.57 4.52
C HIS A 69 3.53 10.61 5.57
N THR A 70 4.77 10.57 6.08
CA THR A 70 5.28 11.62 6.98
C THR A 70 5.21 13.00 6.33
N ILE A 71 5.51 13.10 5.04
CA ILE A 71 5.45 14.34 4.27
C ILE A 71 4.00 14.81 4.14
N LEU A 72 3.13 13.90 3.73
CA LEU A 72 1.72 14.18 3.51
C LEU A 72 1.02 14.59 4.81
N VAL A 73 1.27 13.86 5.90
CA VAL A 73 0.69 14.16 7.21
C VAL A 73 1.18 15.52 7.72
N GLY A 74 2.46 15.83 7.55
CA GLY A 74 3.01 17.12 7.97
C GLY A 74 2.36 18.32 7.27
N THR A 75 2.09 18.22 5.97
CA THR A 75 1.49 19.31 5.19
C THR A 75 -0.01 19.45 5.41
N LEU A 76 -0.70 18.35 5.70
CA LEU A 76 -2.16 18.36 5.80
C LEU A 76 -2.67 18.55 7.23
N PHE A 77 -1.84 18.28 8.25
CA PHE A 77 -2.34 18.04 9.60
C PHE A 77 -2.57 19.31 10.42
N THR A 78 -1.61 20.23 10.44
CA THR A 78 -1.76 21.49 11.19
C THR A 78 -1.12 22.64 10.44
N THR A 79 -1.68 23.84 10.66
CA THR A 79 -1.15 25.07 10.07
C THR A 79 0.29 25.33 10.50
N ASP A 80 0.63 25.04 11.76
CA ASP A 80 1.96 25.26 12.30
C ASP A 80 3.02 24.34 11.70
N LEU A 81 2.71 23.03 11.55
CA LEU A 81 3.61 22.10 10.88
C LEU A 81 3.78 22.43 9.40
N LYS A 82 2.73 22.90 8.75
CA LYS A 82 2.79 23.37 7.36
C LYS A 82 3.75 24.57 7.23
N GLN A 83 3.65 25.56 8.10
CA GLN A 83 4.57 26.73 8.12
C GLN A 83 6.03 26.31 8.32
N ILE A 84 6.30 25.35 9.21
CA ILE A 84 7.66 24.82 9.42
C ILE A 84 8.19 24.14 8.14
N ILE A 85 7.37 23.41 7.40
CA ILE A 85 7.73 22.77 6.13
C ILE A 85 8.00 23.82 5.07
N GLU A 86 7.12 24.80 4.90
CA GLU A 86 7.25 25.89 3.93
C GLU A 86 8.50 26.77 4.20
N ALA A 87 8.91 26.87 5.46
CA ALA A 87 10.17 27.54 5.84
C ALA A 87 11.43 26.70 5.55
N ALA A 88 11.29 25.45 5.08
CA ALA A 88 12.38 24.53 4.82
C ALA A 88 12.36 24.00 3.36
N PRO A 89 12.66 24.82 2.35
CA PRO A 89 12.50 24.45 0.94
C PRO A 89 13.36 23.23 0.54
N ALA A 90 14.52 23.03 1.17
CA ALA A 90 15.34 21.84 0.93
C ALA A 90 14.63 20.55 1.40
N TYR A 91 13.95 20.62 2.54
CA TYR A 91 13.13 19.49 3.01
C TYR A 91 11.97 19.21 2.06
N GLU A 92 11.25 20.23 1.63
CA GLU A 92 10.13 20.09 0.71
C GLU A 92 10.56 19.44 -0.62
N ALA A 93 11.66 19.92 -1.22
CA ALA A 93 12.20 19.38 -2.47
C ALA A 93 12.65 17.91 -2.33
N ILE A 94 13.43 17.58 -1.30
CA ILE A 94 13.90 16.22 -1.07
C ILE A 94 12.72 15.27 -0.78
N SER A 95 11.78 15.73 0.01
CA SER A 95 10.58 14.97 0.36
C SER A 95 9.69 14.69 -0.85
N PHE A 96 9.51 15.68 -1.72
CA PHE A 96 8.79 15.52 -2.98
C PHE A 96 9.43 14.42 -3.85
N TRP A 97 10.73 14.51 -4.08
CA TRP A 97 11.44 13.54 -4.92
C TRP A 97 11.47 12.14 -4.29
N PHE A 98 11.68 12.06 -2.99
CA PHE A 98 11.61 10.79 -2.26
C PHE A 98 10.23 10.16 -2.39
N GLY A 99 9.17 10.93 -2.14
CA GLY A 99 7.79 10.47 -2.26
C GLY A 99 7.45 10.03 -3.67
N TRP A 100 7.84 10.82 -4.70
CA TRP A 100 7.59 10.47 -6.08
C TRP A 100 8.33 9.20 -6.51
N ILE A 101 9.63 9.07 -6.22
CA ILE A 101 10.41 7.86 -6.54
C ILE A 101 9.78 6.64 -5.87
N CYS A 102 9.48 6.68 -4.59
CA CYS A 102 8.84 5.59 -3.88
C CYS A 102 7.49 5.21 -4.49
N ASN A 103 6.70 6.20 -4.92
CA ASN A 103 5.39 5.98 -5.52
C ASN A 103 5.48 5.23 -6.86
N THR A 104 6.61 5.32 -7.59
CA THR A 104 6.79 4.57 -8.83
C THR A 104 6.79 3.04 -8.63
N PHE A 105 7.09 2.53 -7.43
CA PHE A 105 7.28 1.10 -7.22
C PHE A 105 6.59 0.49 -5.99
N TYR A 106 6.45 1.21 -4.84
CA TYR A 106 6.04 0.55 -3.58
C TYR A 106 4.62 0.00 -3.61
N MET A 107 3.63 0.76 -4.11
CA MET A 107 2.26 0.25 -4.28
C MET A 107 2.18 -0.76 -5.42
N ASN A 108 2.93 -0.54 -6.48
CA ASN A 108 3.05 -1.44 -7.62
C ASN A 108 3.51 -2.85 -7.22
N ILE A 109 4.52 -2.95 -6.37
CA ILE A 109 4.98 -4.24 -5.80
C ILE A 109 3.89 -4.91 -4.97
N LEU A 110 3.17 -4.14 -4.14
CA LEU A 110 2.11 -4.69 -3.29
C LEU A 110 0.95 -5.26 -4.13
N PHE A 111 0.57 -4.60 -5.23
CA PHE A 111 -0.41 -5.14 -6.18
C PHE A 111 0.11 -6.38 -6.90
N LEU A 112 1.35 -6.36 -7.38
CA LEU A 112 2.00 -7.49 -8.03
C LEU A 112 2.03 -8.73 -7.11
N ILE A 113 2.48 -8.58 -5.86
CA ILE A 113 2.51 -9.66 -4.87
C ILE A 113 1.09 -10.14 -4.54
N SER A 114 0.13 -9.23 -4.40
CA SER A 114 -1.26 -9.60 -4.12
C SER A 114 -1.86 -10.44 -5.24
N GLY A 115 -1.61 -10.06 -6.50
CA GLY A 115 -1.98 -10.83 -7.69
C GLY A 115 -1.26 -12.17 -7.74
N TYR A 116 0.04 -12.21 -7.43
CA TYR A 116 0.84 -13.44 -7.46
C TYR A 116 0.32 -14.51 -6.48
N LEU A 117 -0.11 -14.12 -5.30
CA LEU A 117 -0.61 -15.05 -4.28
C LEU A 117 -2.08 -15.47 -4.50
N LEU A 118 -2.78 -14.80 -5.41
CA LEU A 118 -4.23 -14.98 -5.59
C LEU A 118 -4.62 -16.32 -6.25
N PRO A 119 -4.06 -16.75 -7.40
CA PRO A 119 -4.50 -17.94 -8.12
C PRO A 119 -4.40 -19.21 -7.29
N SER A 120 -3.29 -19.44 -6.60
CA SER A 120 -3.07 -20.59 -5.71
C SER A 120 -4.06 -20.61 -4.55
N SER A 121 -4.41 -19.43 -4.01
CA SER A 121 -5.36 -19.29 -2.90
C SER A 121 -6.79 -19.58 -3.35
N VAL A 122 -7.18 -19.14 -4.54
CA VAL A 122 -8.49 -19.42 -5.16
C VAL A 122 -8.62 -20.91 -5.49
N HIS A 123 -7.58 -21.51 -6.08
CA HIS A 123 -7.58 -22.93 -6.42
C HIS A 123 -7.78 -23.83 -5.19
N LYS A 124 -7.07 -23.54 -4.08
CA LYS A 124 -7.14 -24.32 -2.85
C LYS A 124 -8.49 -24.24 -2.13
N ARG A 125 -9.13 -23.09 -2.14
CA ARG A 125 -10.34 -22.82 -1.33
C ARG A 125 -11.62 -22.87 -2.13
N GLY A 126 -11.54 -22.87 -3.46
CA GLY A 126 -12.66 -22.65 -4.36
C GLY A 126 -13.09 -21.18 -4.41
N VAL A 127 -13.58 -20.75 -5.57
CA VAL A 127 -13.87 -19.32 -5.86
C VAL A 127 -14.83 -18.69 -4.86
N LYS A 128 -15.97 -19.35 -4.58
CA LYS A 128 -17.01 -18.79 -3.69
C LYS A 128 -16.53 -18.61 -2.26
N HIS A 129 -15.86 -19.61 -1.70
CA HIS A 129 -15.33 -19.54 -0.33
C HIS A 129 -14.20 -18.53 -0.20
N PHE A 130 -13.30 -18.50 -1.19
CA PHE A 130 -12.23 -17.52 -1.25
C PHE A 130 -12.78 -16.09 -1.34
N ALA A 131 -13.71 -15.82 -2.28
CA ALA A 131 -14.28 -14.48 -2.48
C ALA A 131 -14.94 -13.96 -1.20
N LYS A 132 -15.79 -14.77 -0.55
CA LYS A 132 -16.43 -14.39 0.72
C LYS A 132 -15.40 -14.07 1.82
N HIS A 133 -14.42 -14.96 2.02
CA HIS A 133 -13.40 -14.77 3.04
C HIS A 133 -12.49 -13.56 2.75
N ARG A 134 -12.10 -13.37 1.48
CA ARG A 134 -11.24 -12.26 1.06
C ARG A 134 -11.96 -10.93 1.17
N LEU A 135 -13.24 -10.89 0.76
CA LEU A 135 -14.06 -9.70 0.88
C LEU A 135 -14.18 -9.27 2.34
N LEU A 136 -14.52 -10.17 3.26
CA LEU A 136 -14.60 -9.84 4.69
C LEU A 136 -13.27 -9.34 5.25
N ARG A 137 -12.16 -10.00 4.86
CA ARG A 137 -10.83 -9.63 5.31
C ARG A 137 -10.35 -8.27 4.81
N LEU A 138 -10.87 -7.76 3.71
CA LEU A 138 -10.52 -6.45 3.17
C LEU A 138 -11.57 -5.39 3.52
N ALA A 139 -12.87 -5.72 3.43
CA ALA A 139 -13.94 -4.77 3.65
C ALA A 139 -14.09 -4.38 5.13
N VAL A 140 -13.96 -5.35 6.06
CA VAL A 140 -14.08 -5.02 7.49
C VAL A 140 -13.00 -4.04 7.95
N PRO A 141 -11.69 -4.26 7.66
CA PRO A 141 -10.66 -3.27 7.98
C PRO A 141 -10.87 -1.93 7.25
N LEU A 142 -11.33 -1.95 6.01
CA LEU A 142 -11.64 -0.72 5.26
C LEU A 142 -12.74 0.09 5.98
N MET A 143 -13.82 -0.55 6.43
CA MET A 143 -14.88 0.13 7.17
C MET A 143 -14.40 0.66 8.50
N ILE A 144 -13.59 -0.11 9.25
CA ILE A 144 -12.98 0.37 10.49
C ILE A 144 -12.07 1.58 10.21
N ALA A 145 -11.30 1.56 9.14
CA ALA A 145 -10.44 2.67 8.77
C ALA A 145 -11.25 3.93 8.45
N ILE A 146 -12.28 3.83 7.61
CA ILE A 146 -13.11 4.96 7.20
C ILE A 146 -13.86 5.56 8.40
N PHE A 147 -14.52 4.73 9.19
CA PHE A 147 -15.41 5.24 10.24
C PHE A 147 -14.74 5.47 11.59
N VAL A 148 -13.56 4.91 11.83
CA VAL A 148 -12.88 5.02 13.12
C VAL A 148 -11.50 5.66 12.95
N LEU A 149 -10.56 5.00 12.25
CA LEU A 149 -9.16 5.43 12.25
C LEU A 149 -8.96 6.79 11.59
N ASN A 150 -9.60 7.02 10.43
CA ASN A 150 -9.46 8.28 9.70
C ASN A 150 -10.18 9.44 10.38
N ASN A 151 -11.20 9.16 11.21
CA ASN A 151 -11.88 10.18 12.00
C ASN A 151 -11.14 10.51 13.30
N ILE A 152 -10.41 9.55 13.89
CA ILE A 152 -9.59 9.79 15.08
C ILE A 152 -8.32 10.57 14.74
N THR A 153 -7.75 10.36 13.56
CA THR A 153 -6.50 10.99 13.13
C THR A 153 -6.50 12.53 13.30
N PRO A 154 -7.52 13.27 12.86
CA PRO A 154 -7.59 14.72 13.05
C PRO A 154 -7.56 15.15 14.51
N LEU A 155 -8.02 14.32 15.44
CA LEU A 155 -8.05 14.67 16.86
C LEU A 155 -6.64 14.88 17.46
N ALA A 156 -5.60 14.32 16.85
CA ALA A 156 -4.23 14.60 17.25
C ALA A 156 -3.86 16.09 17.04
N GLY A 157 -4.43 16.75 16.04
CA GLY A 157 -4.24 18.17 15.79
C GLY A 157 -4.80 19.10 16.88
N LEU A 158 -5.80 18.62 17.66
CA LEU A 158 -6.41 19.39 18.76
C LEU A 158 -5.46 19.63 19.94
N ILE A 159 -4.39 18.85 20.03
CA ILE A 159 -3.40 18.99 21.09
C ILE A 159 -2.56 20.26 20.87
N ILE A 160 -2.50 20.78 19.64
CA ILE A 160 -1.79 22.03 19.32
C ILE A 160 -2.76 23.20 19.44
N PRO A 161 -2.59 24.09 20.43
CA PRO A 161 -3.44 25.26 20.59
C PRO A 161 -3.36 26.15 19.34
N SER A 162 -4.47 26.73 18.94
CA SER A 162 -4.59 27.69 17.82
C SER A 162 -4.32 27.13 16.40
N SER A 163 -4.05 25.84 16.23
CA SER A 163 -3.92 25.30 14.90
C SER A 163 -5.27 24.83 14.32
N THR A 164 -5.47 25.11 13.04
CA THR A 164 -6.57 24.49 12.28
C THR A 164 -6.10 23.14 11.74
N VAL A 165 -6.95 22.15 11.75
CA VAL A 165 -6.66 20.83 11.17
C VAL A 165 -7.12 20.85 9.72
N TYR A 166 -6.25 20.47 8.78
CA TYR A 166 -6.50 20.56 7.33
C TYR A 166 -6.86 22.00 6.84
N GLY A 167 -6.44 23.06 7.57
CA GLY A 167 -6.83 24.43 7.26
C GLY A 167 -8.30 24.74 7.48
N LYS A 168 -9.03 23.90 8.19
CA LYS A 168 -10.46 24.01 8.50
C LYS A 168 -10.71 23.94 9.99
N ASP A 169 -11.78 24.57 10.41
CA ASP A 169 -12.29 24.40 11.77
C ASP A 169 -12.81 22.98 11.99
N LEU A 170 -12.85 22.55 13.25
CA LEU A 170 -13.29 21.19 13.61
C LEU A 170 -14.65 20.78 13.05
N ASN A 171 -15.58 21.71 12.95
CA ASN A 171 -16.92 21.47 12.43
C ASN A 171 -16.96 21.26 10.90
N GLU A 172 -15.87 21.62 10.21
CA GLU A 172 -15.74 21.49 8.76
C GLU A 172 -14.82 20.33 8.35
N LEU A 173 -14.33 19.54 9.31
CA LEU A 173 -13.46 18.42 9.02
C LEU A 173 -14.19 17.37 8.17
N PRO A 174 -13.61 16.98 7.05
CA PRO A 174 -14.19 15.94 6.22
C PRO A 174 -14.10 14.58 6.93
N LEU A 175 -15.22 14.12 7.43
CA LEU A 175 -15.33 12.82 8.08
C LEU A 175 -15.54 11.70 7.04
N ASN A 176 -15.26 10.46 7.46
CA ASN A 176 -15.52 9.24 6.69
C ASN A 176 -14.79 9.17 5.34
N ARG A 177 -13.60 9.74 5.25
CA ARG A 177 -12.75 9.64 4.05
C ARG A 177 -12.09 8.27 3.96
N ILE A 178 -11.92 7.77 2.74
CA ILE A 178 -11.17 6.54 2.49
C ILE A 178 -9.70 6.71 2.86
N GLY A 179 -9.12 7.87 2.57
CA GLY A 179 -7.73 8.18 2.86
C GLY A 179 -6.74 7.15 2.31
N PRO A 180 -5.65 6.86 3.02
CA PRO A 180 -4.63 5.92 2.57
C PRO A 180 -5.14 4.50 2.30
N GLN A 181 -6.29 4.12 2.85
CA GLN A 181 -6.86 2.78 2.71
C GLN A 181 -7.53 2.53 1.35
N TRP A 182 -7.44 3.47 0.42
CA TRP A 182 -7.87 3.29 -0.98
C TRP A 182 -7.33 2.00 -1.60
N PHE A 183 -6.13 1.55 -1.19
CA PHE A 183 -5.51 0.30 -1.64
C PHE A 183 -6.39 -0.93 -1.36
N LEU A 184 -7.08 -0.97 -0.22
CA LEU A 184 -7.98 -2.07 0.12
C LEU A 184 -9.19 -2.09 -0.82
N LEU A 185 -9.76 -0.92 -1.13
CA LEU A 185 -10.87 -0.80 -2.07
C LEU A 185 -10.48 -1.32 -3.46
N VAL A 186 -9.34 -0.86 -3.97
CA VAL A 186 -8.84 -1.31 -5.27
C VAL A 186 -8.54 -2.81 -5.27
N LEU A 187 -7.97 -3.35 -4.18
CA LEU A 187 -7.79 -4.80 -4.03
C LEU A 187 -9.11 -5.56 -4.03
N ILE A 188 -10.16 -5.04 -3.39
CA ILE A 188 -11.50 -5.67 -3.44
C ILE A 188 -11.98 -5.76 -4.89
N ILE A 189 -11.87 -4.66 -5.63
CA ILE A 189 -12.28 -4.60 -7.04
C ILE A 189 -11.50 -5.62 -7.88
N PHE A 190 -10.17 -5.61 -7.81
CA PHE A 190 -9.34 -6.50 -8.63
C PHE A 190 -9.52 -7.98 -8.26
N ASN A 191 -9.66 -8.31 -6.96
CA ASN A 191 -9.97 -9.67 -6.53
C ASN A 191 -11.35 -10.12 -7.05
N SER A 192 -12.36 -9.24 -7.05
CA SER A 192 -13.71 -9.53 -7.54
C SER A 192 -13.69 -9.79 -9.04
N ILE A 193 -12.99 -8.95 -9.82
CA ILE A 193 -12.82 -9.14 -11.27
C ILE A 193 -12.14 -10.49 -11.57
N TYR A 194 -11.07 -10.83 -10.84
CA TYR A 194 -10.38 -12.11 -11.01
C TYR A 194 -11.30 -13.31 -10.67
N CYS A 195 -12.01 -13.26 -9.55
CA CYS A 195 -12.96 -14.32 -9.15
C CYS A 195 -14.08 -14.49 -10.17
N LEU A 196 -14.62 -13.40 -10.69
CA LEU A 196 -15.63 -13.42 -11.75
C LEU A 196 -15.07 -14.07 -13.03
N TRP A 197 -13.88 -13.65 -13.46
CA TRP A 197 -13.21 -14.19 -14.64
C TRP A 197 -12.98 -15.71 -14.54
N VAL A 198 -12.48 -16.18 -13.38
CA VAL A 198 -12.26 -17.63 -13.13
C VAL A 198 -13.58 -18.39 -13.11
N SER A 199 -14.67 -17.80 -12.55
CA SER A 199 -16.00 -18.43 -12.50
C SER A 199 -16.58 -18.62 -13.90
N ILE A 200 -16.39 -17.63 -14.79
CA ILE A 200 -16.89 -17.70 -16.18
C ILE A 200 -16.07 -18.70 -16.99
N ARG A 201 -14.74 -18.60 -16.93
CA ARG A 201 -13.84 -19.41 -17.75
C ARG A 201 -13.65 -20.85 -17.26
N LYS A 202 -14.03 -21.16 -16.02
CA LYS A 202 -13.83 -22.47 -15.35
C LYS A 202 -12.38 -22.97 -15.45
N ASN A 203 -11.42 -22.05 -15.60
CA ASN A 203 -10.02 -22.38 -15.76
C ASN A 203 -9.44 -22.97 -14.46
N LYS A 204 -8.78 -24.11 -14.58
CA LYS A 204 -8.02 -24.71 -13.47
C LYS A 204 -6.64 -24.04 -13.42
N PHE A 205 -6.25 -23.60 -12.24
CA PHE A 205 -4.90 -23.11 -12.00
C PHE A 205 -3.92 -24.29 -12.08
N SER A 206 -2.94 -24.18 -12.92
CA SER A 206 -1.80 -25.11 -13.02
C SER A 206 -0.49 -24.33 -13.00
N VAL A 207 0.54 -24.92 -12.42
CA VAL A 207 1.88 -24.39 -12.45
C VAL A 207 2.61 -24.98 -13.66
N ASP A 208 3.08 -24.12 -14.54
CA ASP A 208 3.85 -24.47 -15.73
C ASP A 208 5.13 -23.63 -15.77
N ASN A 209 6.23 -24.20 -15.29
CA ASN A 209 7.52 -23.51 -15.22
C ASN A 209 8.28 -23.51 -16.55
N THR A 210 7.74 -24.13 -17.60
CA THR A 210 8.43 -24.23 -18.90
C THR A 210 8.42 -22.91 -19.66
N LYS A 211 7.44 -22.04 -19.37
CA LYS A 211 7.36 -20.75 -20.06
C LYS A 211 8.48 -19.79 -19.62
N PRO A 212 9.17 -19.19 -20.61
CA PRO A 212 10.22 -18.23 -20.33
C PRO A 212 9.64 -16.97 -19.65
N LEU A 213 10.52 -16.21 -19.00
CA LEU A 213 10.22 -14.86 -18.56
C LEU A 213 9.84 -13.98 -19.76
N PRO A 214 8.98 -12.96 -19.57
CA PRO A 214 8.71 -11.97 -20.59
C PRO A 214 10.02 -11.36 -21.12
N SER A 215 10.11 -11.15 -22.42
CA SER A 215 11.29 -10.57 -23.04
C SER A 215 11.47 -9.09 -22.63
N VAL A 216 12.70 -8.56 -22.74
CA VAL A 216 13.00 -7.15 -22.50
C VAL A 216 12.12 -6.24 -23.36
N ARG A 217 11.86 -6.63 -24.61
CA ARG A 217 10.95 -5.89 -25.50
C ARG A 217 9.53 -5.83 -24.94
N SER A 218 9.01 -6.94 -24.43
CA SER A 218 7.66 -6.99 -23.82
C SER A 218 7.57 -6.10 -22.58
N TRP A 219 8.63 -6.05 -21.77
CA TRP A 219 8.69 -5.17 -20.61
C TRP A 219 8.71 -3.69 -21.02
N LEU A 220 9.58 -3.34 -21.98
CA LEU A 220 9.70 -1.97 -22.47
C LEU A 220 8.39 -1.50 -23.11
N THR A 221 7.80 -2.31 -23.98
CA THR A 221 6.54 -1.95 -24.65
C THR A 221 5.38 -1.81 -23.65
N SER A 222 5.29 -2.68 -22.63
CA SER A 222 4.26 -2.54 -21.60
C SER A 222 4.47 -1.31 -20.73
N ALA A 223 5.71 -1.00 -20.33
CA ALA A 223 6.00 0.19 -19.53
C ALA A 223 5.72 1.48 -20.34
N THR A 224 6.11 1.52 -21.63
CA THR A 224 5.82 2.66 -22.52
C THR A 224 4.31 2.83 -22.74
N ALA A 225 3.58 1.73 -23.00
CA ALA A 225 2.14 1.77 -23.20
C ALA A 225 1.42 2.26 -21.93
N LEU A 226 1.83 1.80 -20.76
CA LEU A 226 1.28 2.27 -19.49
C LEU A 226 1.63 3.73 -19.23
N GLY A 227 2.86 4.16 -19.47
CA GLY A 227 3.26 5.55 -19.36
C GLY A 227 2.46 6.49 -20.28
N THR A 228 2.22 6.06 -21.51
CA THR A 228 1.36 6.78 -22.46
C THR A 228 -0.09 6.84 -21.94
N LEU A 229 -0.61 5.74 -21.43
CA LEU A 229 -1.96 5.69 -20.86
C LEU A 229 -2.09 6.61 -19.64
N GLU A 230 -1.13 6.59 -18.72
CA GLU A 230 -1.12 7.47 -17.56
C GLU A 230 -1.02 8.94 -17.97
N LEU A 231 -0.19 9.26 -18.98
CA LEU A 231 -0.10 10.60 -19.55
C LEU A 231 -1.45 11.05 -20.13
N ILE A 232 -2.12 10.20 -20.91
CA ILE A 232 -3.46 10.49 -21.44
C ILE A 232 -4.44 10.73 -20.28
N MET A 233 -4.46 9.85 -19.28
CA MET A 233 -5.33 9.98 -18.12
C MET A 233 -5.07 11.26 -17.33
N SER A 234 -3.84 11.74 -17.27
CA SER A 234 -3.51 13.00 -16.60
C SER A 234 -4.14 14.22 -17.27
N TYR A 235 -4.35 14.19 -18.58
CA TYR A 235 -5.08 15.25 -19.31
C TYR A 235 -6.60 15.21 -19.06
N PHE A 236 -7.14 14.03 -18.75
CA PHE A 236 -8.55 13.87 -18.34
C PHE A 236 -8.75 14.02 -16.83
N SER A 237 -7.78 14.59 -16.12
CA SER A 237 -7.78 14.70 -14.66
C SER A 237 -8.93 15.54 -14.08
N GLY A 238 -9.60 16.37 -14.90
CA GLY A 238 -10.82 17.08 -14.48
C GLY A 238 -11.88 16.17 -13.88
N PHE A 239 -12.13 15.02 -14.48
CA PHE A 239 -13.04 14.01 -13.94
C PHE A 239 -12.57 13.44 -12.58
N TRP A 240 -11.25 13.29 -12.41
CA TRP A 240 -10.65 12.79 -11.17
C TRP A 240 -10.57 13.86 -10.08
N VAL A 241 -10.54 15.15 -10.45
CA VAL A 241 -10.59 16.27 -9.50
C VAL A 241 -11.95 16.33 -8.80
N GLU A 242 -13.05 16.08 -9.53
CA GLU A 242 -14.38 15.96 -8.90
C GLU A 242 -14.45 14.81 -7.90
N LEU A 243 -13.76 13.68 -8.17
CA LEU A 243 -13.62 12.58 -7.22
C LEU A 243 -12.73 12.95 -6.02
N LYS A 244 -11.79 13.89 -6.18
CA LYS A 244 -10.92 14.36 -5.09
C LYS A 244 -11.68 15.09 -4.00
N ASP A 245 -12.70 15.87 -4.37
CA ASP A 245 -13.54 16.58 -3.41
C ASP A 245 -14.64 15.69 -2.80
N SER A 246 -14.76 14.47 -3.30
CA SER A 246 -15.59 13.44 -2.72
C SER A 246 -14.85 12.69 -1.59
N ASN A 247 -15.59 11.87 -0.82
CA ASN A 247 -15.00 10.99 0.20
C ASN A 247 -14.05 9.91 -0.37
N PHE A 248 -13.81 9.91 -1.69
CA PHE A 248 -12.93 9.02 -2.44
C PHE A 248 -11.57 9.63 -2.78
N ASP A 249 -11.17 10.73 -2.12
CA ASP A 249 -9.86 11.30 -2.32
C ASP A 249 -8.76 10.25 -2.02
N GLY A 250 -7.75 10.21 -2.85
CA GLY A 250 -6.62 9.30 -2.68
C GLY A 250 -6.67 8.00 -3.47
N LEU A 251 -7.62 7.78 -4.40
CA LEU A 251 -7.57 6.65 -5.32
C LEU A 251 -6.29 6.68 -6.17
N GLY A 252 -5.20 6.22 -5.57
CA GLY A 252 -3.92 6.04 -6.26
C GLY A 252 -3.44 7.28 -7.00
N TYR A 253 -3.12 8.37 -6.29
CA TYR A 253 -2.67 9.61 -6.90
C TYR A 253 -3.68 10.15 -7.94
N GLN A 254 -4.91 10.35 -7.50
CA GLN A 254 -6.03 10.83 -8.33
C GLN A 254 -6.44 9.83 -9.44
N GLY A 255 -6.18 8.55 -9.25
CA GLY A 255 -6.57 7.49 -10.18
C GLY A 255 -5.68 7.31 -11.41
N ILE A 256 -4.68 8.18 -11.61
CA ILE A 256 -3.78 8.12 -12.78
C ILE A 256 -3.08 6.76 -12.86
N HIS A 257 -2.57 6.26 -11.74
CA HIS A 257 -1.83 4.99 -11.68
C HIS A 257 -2.71 3.73 -11.60
N LEU A 258 -4.03 3.87 -11.60
CA LEU A 258 -4.95 2.73 -11.43
C LEU A 258 -4.74 1.64 -12.49
N TRP A 259 -4.43 2.05 -13.72
CA TRP A 259 -4.15 1.14 -14.85
C TRP A 259 -2.87 0.35 -14.64
N THR A 260 -1.82 1.00 -14.16
CA THR A 260 -0.55 0.34 -13.82
C THR A 260 -0.72 -0.64 -12.67
N TYR A 261 -1.49 -0.27 -11.64
CA TYR A 261 -1.83 -1.19 -10.53
C TYR A 261 -2.59 -2.41 -11.01
N GLY A 262 -3.61 -2.21 -11.87
CA GLY A 262 -4.38 -3.30 -12.48
C GLY A 262 -3.50 -4.20 -13.34
N PHE A 263 -2.68 -3.62 -14.21
CA PHE A 263 -1.76 -4.37 -15.04
C PHE A 263 -0.82 -5.24 -14.19
N LEU A 264 -0.19 -4.68 -13.17
CA LEU A 264 0.73 -5.42 -12.30
C LEU A 264 0.02 -6.48 -11.46
N PHE A 265 -1.18 -6.21 -10.98
CA PHE A 265 -1.97 -7.22 -10.27
C PHE A 265 -2.27 -8.42 -11.17
N PHE A 266 -2.76 -8.21 -12.39
CA PHE A 266 -3.06 -9.30 -13.31
C PHE A 266 -1.80 -9.94 -13.89
N LEU A 267 -0.70 -9.19 -14.07
CA LEU A 267 0.62 -9.74 -14.36
C LEU A 267 1.09 -10.67 -13.23
N GLY A 268 0.87 -10.29 -11.98
CA GLY A 268 1.13 -11.14 -10.82
C GLY A 268 0.35 -12.45 -10.88
N CYS A 269 -0.95 -12.39 -11.20
CA CYS A 269 -1.76 -13.60 -11.38
C CYS A 269 -1.19 -14.53 -12.48
N LYS A 270 -0.75 -13.97 -13.59
CA LYS A 270 -0.10 -14.73 -14.68
C LYS A 270 1.27 -15.26 -14.25
N ALA A 271 2.06 -14.45 -13.58
CA ALA A 271 3.38 -14.79 -13.08
C ALA A 271 3.34 -15.98 -12.09
N ALA A 272 2.26 -16.11 -11.31
CA ALA A 272 2.07 -17.21 -10.37
C ALA A 272 1.99 -18.56 -11.08
N SER A 273 1.34 -18.65 -12.26
CA SER A 273 1.26 -19.87 -13.04
C SER A 273 2.60 -20.31 -13.63
N HIS A 274 3.58 -19.42 -13.72
CA HIS A 274 4.88 -19.67 -14.32
C HIS A 274 6.05 -19.46 -13.36
N GLN A 275 5.76 -19.17 -12.08
CA GLN A 275 6.77 -18.89 -11.04
C GLN A 275 7.81 -17.84 -11.49
N TRP A 276 7.37 -16.79 -12.18
CA TRP A 276 8.28 -15.78 -12.73
C TRP A 276 9.01 -14.98 -11.66
N LEU A 277 8.38 -14.73 -10.51
CA LEU A 277 9.00 -13.92 -9.45
C LEU A 277 10.20 -14.63 -8.78
N GLU A 278 10.21 -15.97 -8.80
CA GLU A 278 11.34 -16.79 -8.29
C GLU A 278 12.47 -16.95 -9.32
N ARG A 279 12.25 -16.50 -10.56
CA ARG A 279 13.16 -16.75 -11.70
C ARG A 279 13.72 -15.47 -12.32
N ILE A 280 13.57 -14.32 -11.63
CA ILE A 280 14.09 -13.05 -12.14
C ILE A 280 15.60 -13.14 -12.26
N ASN A 281 16.13 -12.75 -13.43
CA ASN A 281 17.57 -12.76 -13.70
C ASN A 281 18.20 -11.50 -13.06
N LYS A 282 19.17 -11.71 -12.16
CA LYS A 282 19.90 -10.63 -11.47
C LYS A 282 20.53 -9.63 -12.44
N ARG A 283 21.19 -10.12 -13.49
CA ARG A 283 21.85 -9.25 -14.48
C ARG A 283 20.85 -8.32 -15.15
N LEU A 284 19.69 -8.87 -15.52
CA LEU A 284 18.61 -8.09 -16.13
C LEU A 284 18.03 -7.08 -15.13
N ALA A 285 17.83 -7.49 -13.88
CA ALA A 285 17.33 -6.59 -12.82
C ALA A 285 18.27 -5.41 -12.57
N ILE A 286 19.60 -5.64 -12.56
CA ILE A 286 20.59 -4.57 -12.42
C ILE A 286 20.57 -3.63 -13.64
N GLN A 287 20.46 -4.15 -14.86
CA GLN A 287 20.37 -3.31 -16.06
C GLN A 287 19.13 -2.42 -16.03
N TRP A 288 17.99 -2.96 -15.62
CA TRP A 288 16.75 -2.20 -15.44
C TRP A 288 16.87 -1.15 -14.32
N LEU A 289 17.52 -1.50 -13.22
CA LEU A 289 17.77 -0.53 -12.14
C LEU A 289 18.66 0.61 -12.62
N GLN A 290 19.72 0.32 -13.39
CA GLN A 290 20.60 1.34 -13.98
C GLN A 290 19.83 2.28 -14.91
N LEU A 291 18.95 1.74 -15.76
CA LEU A 291 18.07 2.55 -16.60
C LEU A 291 17.14 3.44 -15.75
N SER A 292 16.50 2.88 -14.73
CA SER A 292 15.61 3.64 -13.83
C SER A 292 16.35 4.74 -13.09
N MET A 293 17.53 4.44 -12.56
CA MET A 293 18.38 5.43 -11.89
C MET A 293 18.83 6.52 -12.87
N GLY A 294 19.25 6.15 -14.08
CA GLY A 294 19.62 7.10 -15.13
C GLY A 294 18.47 8.04 -15.50
N LEU A 295 17.27 7.49 -15.74
CA LEU A 295 16.07 8.30 -16.01
C LEU A 295 15.71 9.22 -14.83
N THR A 296 15.82 8.73 -13.60
CA THR A 296 15.58 9.54 -12.40
C THR A 296 16.57 10.69 -12.28
N VAL A 297 17.87 10.43 -12.49
CA VAL A 297 18.91 11.47 -12.47
C VAL A 297 18.69 12.49 -13.58
N CYS A 298 18.35 12.05 -14.80
CA CYS A 298 18.03 12.96 -15.91
C CYS A 298 16.83 13.86 -15.60
N LEU A 299 15.78 13.32 -14.96
CA LEU A 299 14.63 14.11 -14.54
C LEU A 299 14.99 15.14 -13.45
N LEU A 300 15.79 14.72 -12.47
CA LEU A 300 16.29 15.62 -11.43
C LEU A 300 17.12 16.76 -12.05
N ALA A 301 18.04 16.43 -12.96
CA ALA A 301 18.86 17.41 -13.65
C ALA A 301 18.04 18.37 -14.51
N ALA A 302 17.09 17.83 -15.28
CA ALA A 302 16.20 18.64 -16.12
C ALA A 302 15.32 19.60 -15.28
N ASN A 303 14.79 19.11 -14.15
CA ASN A 303 14.02 19.94 -13.24
C ASN A 303 14.89 21.03 -12.59
N HIS A 304 16.12 20.70 -12.19
CA HIS A 304 17.06 21.66 -11.63
C HIS A 304 17.50 22.71 -12.65
N ALA A 305 17.81 22.31 -13.88
CA ALA A 305 18.13 23.20 -14.98
C ALA A 305 16.98 24.19 -15.26
N ARG A 306 15.73 23.69 -15.27
CA ARG A 306 14.55 24.54 -15.43
C ARG A 306 14.47 25.62 -14.35
N LEU A 307 14.74 25.27 -13.08
CA LEU A 307 14.76 26.22 -11.96
C LEU A 307 15.84 27.31 -12.10
N ILE A 308 17.02 26.93 -12.63
CA ILE A 308 18.11 27.88 -12.87
C ILE A 308 17.78 28.84 -14.01
N PHE A 309 17.20 28.33 -15.10
CA PHE A 309 16.93 29.12 -16.30
C PHE A 309 15.56 29.82 -16.30
N SER A 310 14.64 29.48 -15.38
CA SER A 310 13.38 30.19 -15.23
C SER A 310 13.60 31.50 -14.48
N LEU A 311 13.24 32.63 -15.12
CA LEU A 311 13.27 33.96 -14.52
C LEU A 311 12.23 34.13 -13.40
N ASN A 312 11.23 33.27 -13.33
CA ASN A 312 10.20 33.24 -12.29
C ASN A 312 10.48 32.10 -11.31
N ARG A 313 11.09 32.41 -10.17
CA ARG A 313 11.39 31.48 -9.08
C ARG A 313 10.18 31.12 -8.21
N GLU A 314 9.00 31.66 -8.49
CA GLU A 314 7.88 31.64 -7.54
C GLU A 314 7.21 30.29 -7.34
N TYR A 315 7.36 29.31 -8.26
CA TYR A 315 6.73 28.00 -8.07
C TYR A 315 7.59 26.87 -8.61
N PHE A 316 7.96 25.96 -7.70
CA PHE A 316 8.46 24.64 -8.04
C PHE A 316 7.32 23.85 -8.73
N GLN A 317 7.21 23.99 -10.04
CA GLN A 317 6.33 23.14 -10.83
C GLN A 317 7.16 22.02 -11.48
N PRO A 318 7.04 20.76 -11.00
CA PRO A 318 7.74 19.65 -11.60
C PRO A 318 7.27 19.45 -13.05
N ILE A 319 8.12 18.83 -13.87
CA ILE A 319 7.81 18.48 -15.27
C ILE A 319 6.81 17.31 -15.26
N THR A 320 5.60 17.59 -14.80
CA THR A 320 4.57 16.59 -14.47
C THR A 320 4.24 15.63 -15.61
N PRO A 321 4.06 16.07 -16.89
CA PRO A 321 3.74 15.14 -17.97
C PRO A 321 4.85 14.13 -18.23
N ILE A 322 6.11 14.58 -18.23
CA ILE A 322 7.27 13.69 -18.44
C ILE A 322 7.42 12.73 -17.27
N MET A 323 7.26 13.22 -16.05
CA MET A 323 7.29 12.40 -14.83
C MET A 323 6.20 11.31 -14.88
N THR A 324 4.98 11.67 -15.26
CA THR A 324 3.86 10.73 -15.38
C THR A 324 4.18 9.64 -16.41
N PHE A 325 4.66 10.02 -17.59
CA PHE A 325 5.03 9.08 -18.65
C PHE A 325 6.15 8.12 -18.20
N LEU A 326 7.17 8.61 -17.51
CA LEU A 326 8.33 7.83 -17.09
C LEU A 326 8.10 6.99 -15.82
N THR A 327 7.03 7.25 -15.07
CA THR A 327 6.71 6.53 -13.83
C THR A 327 6.74 5.00 -13.97
N PRO A 328 6.05 4.35 -14.94
CA PRO A 328 6.12 2.89 -15.10
C PRO A 328 7.51 2.40 -15.54
N LEU A 329 8.22 3.16 -16.38
CA LEU A 329 9.58 2.80 -16.83
C LEU A 329 10.57 2.78 -15.65
N ILE A 330 10.51 3.80 -14.81
CA ILE A 330 11.35 3.90 -13.60
C ILE A 330 10.93 2.83 -12.60
N GLY A 331 9.63 2.65 -12.38
CA GLY A 331 9.10 1.67 -11.43
C GLY A 331 9.53 0.23 -11.72
N TRP A 332 9.58 -0.17 -13.00
CA TRP A 332 10.01 -1.52 -13.41
C TRP A 332 11.38 -1.90 -12.86
N GLY A 333 12.36 -1.00 -12.98
CA GLY A 333 13.72 -1.28 -12.52
C GLY A 333 13.82 -1.42 -11.01
N PHE A 334 13.16 -0.56 -10.27
CA PHE A 334 13.09 -0.68 -8.80
C PHE A 334 12.37 -1.97 -8.37
N ILE A 335 11.25 -2.31 -9.02
CA ILE A 335 10.51 -3.56 -8.74
C ILE A 335 11.41 -4.77 -8.95
N ALA A 336 12.07 -4.87 -10.11
CA ALA A 336 12.94 -5.99 -10.43
C ALA A 336 14.12 -6.10 -9.45
N ALA A 337 14.76 -4.97 -9.13
CA ALA A 337 15.90 -4.93 -8.22
C ALA A 337 15.52 -5.34 -6.79
N ILE A 338 14.41 -4.81 -6.27
CA ILE A 338 13.95 -5.11 -4.89
C ILE A 338 13.55 -6.58 -4.75
N LEU A 339 12.84 -7.13 -5.74
CA LEU A 339 12.46 -8.54 -5.71
C LEU A 339 13.67 -9.44 -5.78
N THR A 340 14.62 -9.15 -6.68
CA THR A 340 15.86 -9.94 -6.83
C THR A 340 16.72 -9.83 -5.57
N TRP A 341 16.88 -8.63 -5.02
CA TRP A 341 17.63 -8.42 -3.78
C TRP A 341 17.07 -9.24 -2.61
N ASN A 342 15.76 -9.17 -2.39
CA ASN A 342 15.12 -9.93 -1.31
C ASN A 342 15.18 -11.44 -1.54
N GLN A 343 15.14 -11.89 -2.79
CA GLN A 343 15.28 -13.31 -3.13
C GLN A 343 16.69 -13.83 -2.84
N GLU A 344 17.73 -13.07 -3.24
CA GLU A 344 19.13 -13.48 -2.98
C GLU A 344 19.47 -13.46 -1.49
N HIS A 345 18.87 -12.58 -0.72
CA HIS A 345 19.12 -12.44 0.70
C HIS A 345 18.06 -13.11 1.59
N GLU A 346 17.26 -14.02 1.01
CA GLU A 346 16.21 -14.73 1.75
C GLU A 346 16.76 -15.49 2.97
N GLN A 347 17.97 -16.05 2.84
CA GLN A 347 18.63 -16.81 3.90
C GLN A 347 19.23 -15.92 5.01
N LEU A 348 19.58 -14.68 4.68
CA LEU A 348 20.07 -13.68 5.62
C LEU A 348 18.94 -13.00 6.40
N SER A 349 17.70 -13.35 6.09
CA SER A 349 16.54 -12.73 6.71
C SER A 349 16.49 -13.05 8.20
N SER A 350 16.54 -12.02 9.01
CA SER A 350 16.27 -12.16 10.43
C SER A 350 14.83 -12.63 10.65
N ASN A 351 14.61 -13.48 11.64
CA ASN A 351 13.27 -13.90 12.08
C ASN A 351 12.34 -12.71 12.31
N TRP A 352 12.90 -11.53 12.62
CA TRP A 352 12.19 -10.27 12.80
C TRP A 352 11.57 -9.79 11.47
N LEU A 353 12.32 -9.76 10.38
CA LEU A 353 11.81 -9.25 9.08
C LEU A 353 10.71 -10.16 8.51
N VAL A 354 10.85 -11.47 8.70
CA VAL A 354 9.82 -12.46 8.35
C VAL A 354 8.55 -12.25 9.16
N ARG A 355 8.69 -11.93 10.47
CA ARG A 355 7.53 -11.59 11.31
C ARG A 355 6.89 -10.29 10.87
N ALA A 356 7.69 -9.25 10.61
CA ALA A 356 7.21 -7.97 10.10
C ALA A 356 6.40 -8.14 8.79
N GLY A 357 6.83 -9.05 7.90
CA GLY A 357 6.05 -9.38 6.70
C GLY A 357 4.65 -9.92 6.98
N LYS A 358 4.46 -10.65 8.09
CA LYS A 358 3.13 -11.09 8.55
C LYS A 358 2.30 -9.93 9.10
N ASP A 359 2.96 -8.99 9.75
CA ASP A 359 2.35 -7.87 10.45
C ASP A 359 2.13 -6.64 9.53
N SER A 360 2.63 -6.68 8.28
CA SER A 360 2.58 -5.59 7.30
C SER A 360 1.17 -5.04 7.06
N PHE A 361 0.17 -5.92 6.98
CA PHE A 361 -1.20 -5.49 6.69
C PHE A 361 -1.81 -4.69 7.84
N GLY A 362 -1.65 -5.14 9.09
CA GLY A 362 -2.13 -4.38 10.24
C GLY A 362 -1.33 -3.09 10.47
N ALA A 363 0.00 -3.13 10.24
CA ALA A 363 0.83 -1.93 10.31
C ALA A 363 0.35 -0.86 9.30
N TYR A 364 0.03 -1.29 8.07
CA TYR A 364 -0.57 -0.40 7.07
C TYR A 364 -1.91 0.21 7.52
N LEU A 365 -2.74 -0.50 8.28
CA LEU A 365 -4.02 0.02 8.73
C LEU A 365 -3.88 1.15 9.76
N VAL A 366 -2.94 1.01 10.68
CA VAL A 366 -2.85 1.89 11.87
C VAL A 366 -1.80 2.99 11.77
N HIS A 367 -1.02 3.05 10.67
CA HIS A 367 0.14 3.94 10.61
C HIS A 367 -0.20 5.43 10.63
N ILE A 368 -1.28 5.87 10.01
CA ILE A 368 -1.62 7.30 9.92
C ILE A 368 -1.88 7.93 11.29
N PRO A 369 -2.78 7.41 12.14
CA PRO A 369 -2.98 8.00 13.47
C PRO A 369 -1.71 7.94 14.33
N LEU A 370 -0.91 6.89 14.22
CA LEU A 370 0.34 6.77 14.98
C LEU A 370 1.40 7.76 14.49
N LEU A 371 1.49 7.97 13.17
CA LEU A 371 2.39 8.94 12.57
C LEU A 371 1.99 10.37 12.97
N ALA A 372 0.70 10.69 12.89
CA ALA A 372 0.16 11.97 13.30
C ALA A 372 0.45 12.25 14.78
N ALA A 373 0.18 11.30 15.65
CA ALA A 373 0.47 11.42 17.08
C ALA A 373 1.97 11.62 17.35
N ALA A 374 2.85 10.92 16.63
CA ALA A 374 4.29 11.09 16.76
C ALA A 374 4.75 12.48 16.32
N MET A 375 4.27 12.99 15.18
CA MET A 375 4.63 14.33 14.68
C MET A 375 4.18 15.43 15.64
N VAL A 376 2.92 15.35 16.11
CA VAL A 376 2.37 16.28 17.09
C VAL A 376 3.18 16.18 18.40
N GLY A 377 3.54 14.98 18.84
CA GLY A 377 4.35 14.77 20.03
C GLY A 377 5.71 15.47 19.96
N PHE A 378 6.43 15.35 18.84
CA PHE A 378 7.69 16.09 18.64
C PHE A 378 7.49 17.60 18.67
N TYR A 379 6.44 18.10 18.04
CA TYR A 379 6.13 19.52 18.03
C TYR A 379 5.79 20.06 19.43
N THR A 380 4.99 19.36 20.21
CA THR A 380 4.55 19.78 21.54
C THR A 380 5.67 19.80 22.58
N ILE A 381 6.70 18.96 22.42
CA ILE A 381 7.91 19.02 23.27
C ILE A 381 8.91 20.09 22.83
N GLY A 382 8.53 20.96 21.87
CA GLY A 382 9.29 22.13 21.45
C GLY A 382 10.30 21.89 20.33
N ILE A 383 10.30 20.72 19.69
CA ILE A 383 11.17 20.46 18.54
C ILE A 383 10.54 21.12 17.31
N LYS A 384 11.26 22.11 16.74
CA LYS A 384 10.82 22.85 15.53
C LYS A 384 11.61 22.48 14.28
N ASN A 385 12.65 21.66 14.39
CA ASN A 385 13.42 21.22 13.23
C ASN A 385 12.66 20.13 12.48
N ILE A 386 12.22 20.43 11.25
CA ILE A 386 11.41 19.52 10.42
C ILE A 386 12.10 18.19 10.12
N TRP A 387 13.43 18.19 9.97
CA TRP A 387 14.18 16.95 9.72
C TRP A 387 14.13 16.01 10.92
N ILE A 388 14.27 16.56 12.14
CA ILE A 388 14.18 15.77 13.38
C ILE A 388 12.75 15.26 13.57
N ILE A 389 11.74 16.11 13.36
CA ILE A 389 10.32 15.73 13.44
C ILE A 389 10.04 14.61 12.45
N ALA A 390 10.38 14.79 11.17
CA ALA A 390 10.06 13.83 10.12
C ALA A 390 10.78 12.49 10.32
N MET A 391 12.09 12.50 10.57
CA MET A 391 12.86 11.26 10.76
C MET A 391 12.47 10.55 12.05
N GLY A 392 12.32 11.29 13.14
CA GLY A 392 11.93 10.74 14.44
C GLY A 392 10.50 10.17 14.41
N ALA A 393 9.54 10.94 13.88
CA ALA A 393 8.16 10.49 13.77
C ALA A 393 8.03 9.27 12.83
N THR A 394 8.76 9.23 11.71
CA THR A 394 8.80 8.07 10.83
C THR A 394 9.31 6.83 11.57
N ALA A 395 10.45 6.94 12.25
CA ALA A 395 11.02 5.82 12.98
C ALA A 395 10.07 5.28 14.06
N ILE A 396 9.50 6.19 14.86
CA ILE A 396 8.52 5.84 15.91
C ILE A 396 7.27 5.22 15.28
N ALA A 397 6.73 5.80 14.22
CA ALA A 397 5.53 5.29 13.56
C ALA A 397 5.75 3.90 12.96
N ILE A 398 6.90 3.62 12.35
CA ILE A 398 7.24 2.27 11.86
C ILE A 398 7.24 1.28 13.02
N VAL A 399 8.00 1.56 14.09
CA VAL A 399 8.11 0.65 15.23
C VAL A 399 6.74 0.42 15.89
N LEU A 400 6.00 1.49 16.15
CA LEU A 400 4.68 1.39 16.79
C LEU A 400 3.66 0.69 15.89
N SER A 401 3.64 0.95 14.58
CA SER A 401 2.67 0.33 13.66
C SER A 401 2.88 -1.19 13.54
N PHE A 402 4.13 -1.65 13.40
CA PHE A 402 4.42 -3.08 13.36
C PHE A 402 4.19 -3.75 14.72
N SER A 403 4.54 -3.09 15.82
CA SER A 403 4.29 -3.58 17.18
C SER A 403 2.80 -3.67 17.48
N ALA A 404 2.02 -2.65 17.15
CA ALA A 404 0.57 -2.64 17.30
C ALA A 404 -0.08 -3.76 16.46
N SER A 405 0.33 -3.92 15.20
CA SER A 405 -0.14 -5.01 14.34
C SER A 405 0.15 -6.38 14.96
N HIS A 406 1.37 -6.56 15.50
CA HIS A 406 1.76 -7.79 16.16
C HIS A 406 0.87 -8.11 17.36
N GLN A 407 0.59 -7.11 18.21
CA GLN A 407 -0.29 -7.28 19.38
C GLN A 407 -1.74 -7.54 18.98
N LEU A 408 -2.27 -6.78 18.00
CA LEU A 408 -3.62 -6.98 17.48
C LEU A 408 -3.84 -8.40 16.95
N ARG A 409 -2.83 -9.00 16.31
CA ARG A 409 -2.91 -10.37 15.81
C ARG A 409 -2.90 -11.45 16.91
N ARG A 410 -2.59 -11.12 18.16
CA ARG A 410 -2.75 -12.03 19.30
C ARG A 410 -4.22 -12.22 19.66
N ILE A 411 -5.08 -11.28 19.32
CA ILE A 411 -6.52 -11.37 19.53
C ILE A 411 -7.11 -12.32 18.48
N PRO A 412 -7.73 -13.45 18.87
CA PRO A 412 -8.16 -14.50 17.93
C PRO A 412 -9.08 -13.98 16.81
N PHE A 413 -10.02 -13.10 17.13
CA PHE A 413 -10.93 -12.50 16.17
C PHE A 413 -10.19 -11.61 15.16
N VAL A 414 -9.31 -10.74 15.63
CA VAL A 414 -8.52 -9.81 14.80
C VAL A 414 -7.58 -10.58 13.88
N ARG A 415 -6.96 -11.67 14.35
CA ARG A 415 -6.09 -12.55 13.55
C ARG A 415 -6.78 -13.13 12.32
N THR A 416 -8.10 -13.27 12.33
CA THR A 416 -8.84 -13.78 11.15
C THR A 416 -9.03 -12.70 10.08
N ILE A 417 -8.93 -11.43 10.47
CA ILE A 417 -9.19 -10.25 9.63
C ILE A 417 -7.87 -9.63 9.14
N ILE A 418 -6.84 -9.55 10.04
CA ILE A 418 -5.54 -8.91 9.76
C ILE A 418 -4.45 -9.91 9.36
#